data_7044a6db087b071337cbfc4ceb193f06
#
_entry.id   7044a6db087b071337cbfc4ceb193f06
#
_cell.length_a   1.000
_cell.length_b   1.000
_cell.length_c   1.000
_cell.angle_alpha   90.00
_cell.angle_beta   90.00
_cell.angle_gamma   90.00
#
_symmetry.space_group_name_H-M   'P 1'
#
loop_
_entity.id
_entity.type
_entity.pdbx_description
1 polymer ?
#
loop_
_entity_poly.entity_id
_entity_poly.type
_entity_poly.pdbx_seq_one_letter_code
_entity_poly.pdbx_strand_id
1 'polypeptide(L)'
;MKVFGKATAIAALALSALAFSSGAQSQDKPTAITIATEGAYAPWNFAGPDGKAAGFEIDLANDLCSRMKIKCTIVIQDWDGLIPGLTAGKFDAIMASMFITDKRLQVINFSRPYAIDPSTFAVSKTSALAKSDLTGKFNLNDEAAAQSMIEKMKPLLKGTIVGVQAATTNQQFLKKYFDGVVDIREYKTTQEHDLDLSAGRVDALFAQSTALASTLSKPEFESYTLAGPSFLGGVFGRGTGAGIRKSDVALLGMFNDAIAAAIADGTIKTLSLKWLKADVTPPS
;
A
#
# COMPACT_ATOMS: atom_id res chain seq x y z
N MET A 1 -84.86 20.23 46.05
CA MET A 1 -84.54 19.74 44.69
C MET A 1 -83.02 19.75 44.51
N LYS A 2 -82.41 18.65 44.30
CA LYS A 2 -80.94 18.42 44.32
C LYS A 2 -80.38 18.75 42.94
N VAL A 3 -79.33 19.53 42.85
CA VAL A 3 -78.55 19.73 41.63
C VAL A 3 -77.18 19.21 41.87
N PHE A 4 -76.83 18.19 41.14
CA PHE A 4 -75.46 17.56 41.16
C PHE A 4 -74.49 18.34 40.26
N GLY A 5 -73.44 18.87 40.84
CA GLY A 5 -72.27 19.41 40.13
C GLY A 5 -71.29 18.31 39.73
N LYS A 6 -70.97 18.23 38.45
CA LYS A 6 -69.93 17.33 37.92
C LYS A 6 -68.55 17.97 38.06
N ALA A 7 -67.65 17.39 38.81
CA ALA A 7 -66.24 17.77 38.85
C ALA A 7 -65.49 17.10 37.69
N THR A 8 -64.90 17.91 36.80
CA THR A 8 -64.05 17.44 35.70
C THR A 8 -62.58 17.39 36.19
N ALA A 9 -62.04 16.17 36.30
CA ALA A 9 -60.62 15.97 36.63
C ALA A 9 -59.80 16.13 35.34
N ILE A 10 -58.90 17.12 35.29
CA ILE A 10 -57.90 17.29 34.25
C ILE A 10 -56.67 16.51 34.65
N ALA A 11 -56.42 15.38 33.95
CA ALA A 11 -55.19 14.60 34.07
C ALA A 11 -54.09 15.26 33.21
N ALA A 12 -53.09 15.85 33.87
CA ALA A 12 -51.88 16.35 33.20
C ALA A 12 -50.95 15.19 32.90
N LEU A 13 -50.82 14.82 31.61
CA LEU A 13 -49.79 13.89 31.12
C LEU A 13 -48.47 14.67 31.03
N ALA A 14 -47.55 14.38 31.97
CA ALA A 14 -46.15 14.81 31.86
C ALA A 14 -45.42 13.88 30.90
N LEU A 15 -45.22 14.34 29.64
CA LEU A 15 -44.29 13.67 28.67
C LEU A 15 -42.86 13.92 29.12
N SER A 16 -42.25 12.91 29.75
CA SER A 16 -40.82 12.87 30.02
C SER A 16 -40.08 12.61 28.72
N ALA A 17 -39.57 13.63 28.05
CA ALA A 17 -38.66 13.52 26.95
C ALA A 17 -37.30 12.98 27.47
N LEU A 18 -37.08 11.69 27.36
CA LEU A 18 -35.74 11.07 27.49
C LEU A 18 -34.90 11.53 26.31
N ALA A 19 -34.11 12.57 26.52
CA ALA A 19 -33.04 12.96 25.61
C ALA A 19 -31.98 11.84 25.66
N PHE A 20 -32.01 10.94 24.65
CA PHE A 20 -30.87 10.08 24.35
C PHE A 20 -29.73 10.98 23.86
N SER A 21 -28.90 11.41 24.78
CA SER A 21 -27.57 11.94 24.45
C SER A 21 -26.79 10.80 23.82
N SER A 22 -26.78 10.72 22.49
CA SER A 22 -25.80 9.93 21.76
C SER A 22 -24.43 10.55 22.02
N GLY A 23 -23.82 10.20 23.16
CA GLY A 23 -22.43 10.52 23.42
C GLY A 23 -21.62 9.89 22.29
N ALA A 24 -21.07 10.73 21.42
CA ALA A 24 -20.02 10.31 20.52
C ALA A 24 -18.92 9.71 21.41
N GLN A 25 -18.83 8.38 21.48
CA GLN A 25 -17.82 7.67 22.25
C GLN A 25 -16.51 7.99 21.57
N SER A 26 -15.77 8.96 22.11
CA SER A 26 -14.40 9.23 21.72
C SER A 26 -13.65 7.92 21.96
N GLN A 27 -13.28 7.25 20.86
CA GLN A 27 -12.46 6.04 20.97
C GLN A 27 -11.14 6.45 21.65
N ASP A 28 -10.82 5.86 22.79
CA ASP A 28 -9.58 6.15 23.49
C ASP A 28 -8.38 5.85 22.59
N LYS A 29 -7.39 6.75 22.60
CA LYS A 29 -6.17 6.55 21.83
C LYS A 29 -5.44 5.33 22.39
N PRO A 30 -5.06 4.36 21.52
CA PRO A 30 -4.32 3.20 22.00
C PRO A 30 -2.95 3.60 22.54
N THR A 31 -2.49 2.92 23.60
CA THR A 31 -1.13 3.08 24.16
C THR A 31 -0.13 2.08 23.61
N ALA A 32 -0.62 1.03 22.95
CA ALA A 32 0.18 0.02 22.27
C ALA A 32 -0.58 -0.53 21.07
N ILE A 33 0.15 -0.88 20.00
CA ILE A 33 -0.39 -1.49 18.78
C ILE A 33 0.56 -2.55 18.23
N THR A 34 0.01 -3.45 17.42
CA THR A 34 0.77 -4.38 16.56
C THR A 34 0.66 -3.94 15.11
N ILE A 35 1.80 -3.80 14.43
CA ILE A 35 1.90 -3.46 13.00
C ILE A 35 2.34 -4.72 12.25
N ALA A 36 1.58 -5.14 11.24
CA ALA A 36 1.96 -6.22 10.35
C ALA A 36 2.67 -5.71 9.11
N THR A 37 3.71 -6.43 8.70
CA THR A 37 4.43 -6.22 7.44
C THR A 37 4.57 -7.55 6.70
N GLU A 38 4.88 -7.54 5.39
CA GLU A 38 5.04 -8.78 4.64
C GLU A 38 6.35 -9.50 5.00
N GLY A 39 7.45 -8.75 5.15
CA GLY A 39 8.76 -9.31 5.45
C GLY A 39 9.45 -10.00 4.27
N ALA A 40 8.94 -9.86 3.05
CA ALA A 40 9.46 -10.47 1.82
C ALA A 40 9.61 -9.48 0.65
N TYR A 41 9.58 -8.17 0.92
CA TYR A 41 9.61 -7.11 -0.07
C TYR A 41 10.78 -6.13 0.16
N ALA A 42 12.02 -6.60 -0.04
CA ALA A 42 13.21 -5.75 0.10
C ALA A 42 13.26 -4.65 -0.98
N PRO A 43 13.74 -3.45 -0.63
CA PRO A 43 14.26 -2.97 0.65
C PRO A 43 13.20 -2.26 1.52
N TRP A 44 11.92 -2.38 1.17
CA TRP A 44 10.80 -1.79 1.91
C TRP A 44 10.60 -2.46 3.27
N ASN A 45 10.41 -3.77 3.25
CA ASN A 45 10.25 -4.61 4.42
C ASN A 45 10.73 -6.03 4.10
N PHE A 46 11.60 -6.59 4.92
CA PHE A 46 12.16 -7.93 4.73
C PHE A 46 12.57 -8.54 6.06
N ALA A 47 12.66 -9.86 6.10
CA ALA A 47 13.22 -10.56 7.26
C ALA A 47 14.76 -10.46 7.22
N GLY A 48 15.35 -9.88 8.27
CA GLY A 48 16.80 -9.84 8.45
C GLY A 48 17.38 -11.20 8.82
N PRO A 49 18.72 -11.32 8.91
CA PRO A 49 19.38 -12.57 9.26
C PRO A 49 18.99 -13.13 10.64
N ASP A 50 18.56 -12.28 11.54
CA ASP A 50 18.06 -12.64 12.88
C ASP A 50 16.55 -12.98 12.90
N GLY A 51 15.92 -13.04 11.74
CA GLY A 51 14.49 -13.29 11.57
C GLY A 51 13.59 -12.10 11.91
N LYS A 52 14.14 -10.94 12.31
CA LYS A 52 13.36 -9.74 12.57
C LYS A 52 13.10 -8.95 11.30
N ALA A 53 11.99 -8.24 11.29
CA ALA A 53 11.68 -7.34 10.19
C ALA A 53 12.68 -6.16 10.14
N ALA A 54 13.11 -5.81 8.92
CA ALA A 54 14.01 -4.70 8.62
C ALA A 54 13.56 -3.99 7.33
N GLY A 55 14.08 -2.79 7.06
CA GLY A 55 13.82 -2.04 5.84
C GLY A 55 13.25 -0.65 6.09
N PHE A 56 12.91 0.02 4.99
CA PHE A 56 12.38 1.38 5.01
C PHE A 56 11.15 1.53 5.92
N GLU A 57 10.19 0.63 5.77
CA GLU A 57 8.93 0.69 6.50
C GLU A 57 9.08 0.35 7.98
N ILE A 58 10.09 -0.43 8.32
CA ILE A 58 10.35 -0.79 9.72
C ILE A 58 10.95 0.42 10.46
N ASP A 59 11.93 1.08 9.84
CA ASP A 59 12.49 2.31 10.40
C ASP A 59 11.42 3.42 10.48
N LEU A 60 10.59 3.56 9.44
CA LEU A 60 9.48 4.51 9.43
C LEU A 60 8.43 4.19 10.50
N ALA A 61 8.02 2.93 10.63
CA ALA A 61 7.06 2.51 11.66
C ALA A 61 7.54 2.85 13.07
N ASN A 62 8.83 2.60 13.36
CA ASN A 62 9.43 2.94 14.65
C ASN A 62 9.43 4.46 14.90
N ASP A 63 9.75 5.29 13.88
CA ASP A 63 9.67 6.74 13.98
C ASP A 63 8.23 7.22 14.23
N LEU A 64 7.27 6.72 13.43
CA LEU A 64 5.86 7.07 13.61
C LEU A 64 5.33 6.68 15.01
N CYS A 65 5.68 5.51 15.53
CA CYS A 65 5.30 5.07 16.86
C CYS A 65 5.87 5.98 17.95
N SER A 66 7.12 6.43 17.78
CA SER A 66 7.75 7.42 18.68
C SER A 66 6.98 8.73 18.66
N ARG A 67 6.59 9.24 17.49
CA ARG A 67 5.79 10.47 17.34
C ARG A 67 4.41 10.34 17.98
N MET A 68 3.76 9.20 17.77
CA MET A 68 2.47 8.88 18.38
C MET A 68 2.56 8.65 19.90
N LYS A 69 3.76 8.48 20.45
CA LYS A 69 4.03 8.16 21.86
C LYS A 69 3.34 6.87 22.31
N ILE A 70 3.37 5.85 21.46
CA ILE A 70 2.79 4.53 21.74
C ILE A 70 3.85 3.44 21.58
N LYS A 71 3.62 2.29 22.24
CA LYS A 71 4.45 1.09 22.04
C LYS A 71 3.99 0.35 20.79
N CYS A 72 4.92 0.03 19.88
CA CYS A 72 4.62 -0.77 18.70
C CYS A 72 5.37 -2.10 18.74
N THR A 73 4.69 -3.16 18.31
CA THR A 73 5.27 -4.46 17.99
C THR A 73 5.11 -4.70 16.51
N ILE A 74 6.19 -5.10 15.80
CA ILE A 74 6.13 -5.41 14.39
C ILE A 74 6.10 -6.92 14.22
N VAL A 75 5.16 -7.42 13.41
CA VAL A 75 5.01 -8.86 13.11
C VAL A 75 5.06 -9.08 11.60
N ILE A 76 5.59 -10.23 11.20
CA ILE A 76 5.61 -10.66 9.79
C ILE A 76 4.36 -11.49 9.51
N GLN A 77 3.69 -11.18 8.42
CA GLN A 77 2.48 -11.85 7.94
C GLN A 77 2.53 -11.94 6.42
N ASP A 78 2.32 -13.11 5.85
CA ASP A 78 2.23 -13.29 4.39
C ASP A 78 1.26 -12.27 3.76
N TRP A 79 1.62 -11.80 2.56
CA TRP A 79 0.90 -10.73 1.84
C TRP A 79 -0.62 -10.93 1.73
N ASP A 80 -1.05 -12.13 1.34
CA ASP A 80 -2.46 -12.48 1.17
C ASP A 80 -3.26 -12.51 2.48
N GLY A 81 -2.56 -12.66 3.62
CA GLY A 81 -3.12 -12.65 4.97
C GLY A 81 -3.23 -11.27 5.62
N LEU A 82 -2.64 -10.20 5.03
CA LEU A 82 -2.56 -8.88 5.67
C LEU A 82 -3.95 -8.25 5.89
N ILE A 83 -4.75 -8.05 4.83
CA ILE A 83 -6.08 -7.44 4.98
C ILE A 83 -7.03 -8.33 5.79
N PRO A 84 -7.14 -9.65 5.53
CA PRO A 84 -7.92 -10.54 6.37
C PRO A 84 -7.51 -10.53 7.86
N GLY A 85 -6.20 -10.53 8.13
CA GLY A 85 -5.68 -10.49 9.49
C GLY A 85 -6.02 -9.18 10.21
N LEU A 86 -5.90 -8.03 9.52
CA LEU A 86 -6.29 -6.72 10.06
C LEU A 86 -7.79 -6.69 10.41
N THR A 87 -8.64 -7.12 9.50
CA THR A 87 -10.10 -7.13 9.71
C THR A 87 -10.53 -8.09 10.81
N ALA A 88 -9.80 -9.19 10.98
CA ALA A 88 -10.00 -10.16 12.07
C ALA A 88 -9.40 -9.71 13.41
N GLY A 89 -8.72 -8.54 13.48
CA GLY A 89 -8.14 -8.01 14.73
C GLY A 89 -6.86 -8.71 15.17
N LYS A 90 -6.15 -9.44 14.29
CA LYS A 90 -4.87 -10.08 14.65
C LYS A 90 -3.75 -9.06 14.87
N PHE A 91 -3.85 -7.90 14.29
CA PHE A 91 -2.96 -6.74 14.44
C PHE A 91 -3.77 -5.47 14.13
N ASP A 92 -3.18 -4.29 14.38
CA ASP A 92 -3.91 -3.02 14.40
C ASP A 92 -3.63 -2.17 13.16
N ALA A 93 -2.48 -2.36 12.52
CA ALA A 93 -2.11 -1.64 11.31
C ALA A 93 -1.32 -2.54 10.36
N ILE A 94 -1.27 -2.16 9.07
CA ILE A 94 -0.45 -2.77 8.03
C ILE A 94 0.52 -1.72 7.50
N MET A 95 1.83 -2.02 7.47
CA MET A 95 2.84 -1.27 6.73
C MET A 95 3.64 -2.27 5.88
N ALA A 96 3.26 -2.42 4.61
CA ALA A 96 3.75 -3.47 3.70
C ALA A 96 3.73 -3.02 2.24
N SER A 97 4.19 -1.80 1.96
CA SER A 97 4.17 -1.17 0.63
C SER A 97 2.80 -1.23 -0.07
N MET A 98 1.74 -1.21 0.74
CA MET A 98 0.38 -1.43 0.27
C MET A 98 -0.21 -0.15 -0.34
N PHE A 99 -0.48 -0.18 -1.65
CA PHE A 99 -1.12 0.93 -2.35
C PHE A 99 -2.54 1.21 -1.87
N ILE A 100 -2.87 2.50 -1.72
CA ILE A 100 -4.21 3.01 -1.37
C ILE A 100 -5.09 2.96 -2.60
N THR A 101 -5.92 1.92 -2.74
CA THR A 101 -6.86 1.76 -3.87
C THR A 101 -8.30 1.83 -3.41
N ASP A 102 -9.21 2.26 -4.30
CA ASP A 102 -10.63 2.35 -3.97
C ASP A 102 -11.23 0.99 -3.58
N LYS A 103 -10.75 -0.12 -4.20
CA LYS A 103 -11.16 -1.48 -3.84
C LYS A 103 -10.78 -1.81 -2.39
N ARG A 104 -9.55 -1.49 -1.96
CA ARG A 104 -9.09 -1.72 -0.58
C ARG A 104 -9.80 -0.80 0.41
N LEU A 105 -10.07 0.44 0.00
CA LEU A 105 -10.83 1.42 0.80
C LEU A 105 -12.28 0.97 1.08
N GLN A 106 -12.85 0.03 0.35
CA GLN A 106 -14.15 -0.56 0.69
C GLN A 106 -14.09 -1.41 1.97
N VAL A 107 -12.93 -2.02 2.24
CA VAL A 107 -12.75 -2.98 3.34
C VAL A 107 -12.05 -2.38 4.55
N ILE A 108 -10.98 -1.63 4.33
CA ILE A 108 -10.15 -0.99 5.37
C ILE A 108 -10.01 0.51 5.09
N ASN A 109 -9.54 1.26 6.09
CA ASN A 109 -9.06 2.62 5.90
C ASN A 109 -7.56 2.64 5.63
N PHE A 110 -7.08 3.74 5.08
CA PHE A 110 -5.66 4.03 4.93
C PHE A 110 -5.33 5.39 5.52
N SER A 111 -4.13 5.49 6.07
CA SER A 111 -3.54 6.80 6.37
C SER A 111 -3.37 7.63 5.09
N ARG A 112 -3.00 8.90 5.25
CA ARG A 112 -2.39 9.65 4.14
C ARG A 112 -1.19 8.86 3.59
N PRO A 113 -0.84 9.00 2.30
CA PRO A 113 0.31 8.29 1.76
C PRO A 113 1.61 8.71 2.46
N TYR A 114 2.48 7.75 2.73
CA TYR A 114 3.85 8.00 3.20
C TYR A 114 4.89 7.80 2.09
N ALA A 115 4.48 7.22 0.95
CA ALA A 115 5.37 7.05 -0.20
C ALA A 115 4.62 7.06 -1.53
N ILE A 116 5.30 7.51 -2.58
CA ILE A 116 4.89 7.37 -3.99
C ILE A 116 6.05 6.78 -4.76
N ASP A 117 5.92 5.53 -5.18
CA ASP A 117 6.90 4.83 -6.00
C ASP A 117 6.20 4.21 -7.21
N PRO A 118 6.54 4.63 -8.44
CA PRO A 118 5.91 4.07 -9.64
C PRO A 118 6.36 2.64 -9.89
N SER A 119 5.54 1.88 -10.63
CA SER A 119 5.89 0.53 -11.08
C SER A 119 6.43 0.54 -12.51
N THR A 120 7.38 -0.34 -12.81
CA THR A 120 8.06 -0.45 -14.11
C THR A 120 8.49 -1.90 -14.36
N PHE A 121 9.13 -2.14 -15.51
CA PHE A 121 9.68 -3.45 -15.88
C PHE A 121 11.17 -3.55 -15.55
N ALA A 122 11.60 -4.73 -15.11
CA ALA A 122 12.98 -5.18 -15.17
C ALA A 122 13.10 -6.23 -16.26
N VAL A 123 14.02 -6.05 -17.19
CA VAL A 123 14.19 -6.90 -18.37
C VAL A 123 15.68 -7.12 -18.68
N SER A 124 16.02 -8.10 -19.51
CA SER A 124 17.38 -8.23 -20.06
C SER A 124 17.79 -6.95 -20.80
N LYS A 125 19.05 -6.53 -20.64
CA LYS A 125 19.66 -5.41 -21.41
C LYS A 125 19.60 -5.61 -22.92
N THR A 126 19.45 -6.86 -23.37
CA THR A 126 19.35 -7.21 -24.80
C THR A 126 17.91 -7.23 -25.32
N SER A 127 16.91 -7.10 -24.45
CA SER A 127 15.48 -7.11 -24.82
C SER A 127 15.09 -5.94 -25.75
N ALA A 128 14.00 -6.11 -26.48
CA ALA A 128 13.46 -5.06 -27.34
C ALA A 128 13.04 -3.83 -26.52
N LEU A 129 12.47 -4.02 -25.34
CA LEU A 129 12.07 -2.92 -24.46
C LEU A 129 13.29 -2.13 -23.94
N ALA A 130 14.38 -2.81 -23.55
CA ALA A 130 15.60 -2.14 -23.09
C ALA A 130 16.31 -1.35 -24.20
N LYS A 131 16.15 -1.76 -25.46
CA LYS A 131 16.74 -1.08 -26.63
C LYS A 131 15.83 0.02 -27.21
N SER A 132 14.61 0.15 -26.71
CA SER A 132 13.68 1.19 -27.15
C SER A 132 13.99 2.54 -26.49
N ASP A 133 13.49 3.60 -27.10
CA ASP A 133 13.51 4.97 -26.54
C ASP A 133 12.29 5.28 -25.64
N LEU A 134 11.45 4.27 -25.37
CA LEU A 134 10.26 4.45 -24.54
C LEU A 134 10.66 4.68 -23.09
N THR A 135 10.44 5.90 -22.61
CA THR A 135 10.76 6.33 -21.23
C THR A 135 9.66 7.24 -20.68
N GLY A 136 9.80 7.66 -19.46
CA GLY A 136 8.92 8.63 -18.83
C GLY A 136 8.09 8.04 -17.68
N LYS A 137 7.37 8.93 -17.01
CA LYS A 137 6.46 8.59 -15.92
C LYS A 137 5.03 8.94 -16.33
N PHE A 138 4.14 7.96 -16.29
CA PHE A 138 2.76 8.10 -16.74
C PHE A 138 1.80 7.89 -15.59
N ASN A 139 0.86 8.83 -15.44
CA ASN A 139 -0.25 8.68 -14.53
C ASN A 139 -1.42 8.01 -15.27
N LEU A 140 -1.84 6.83 -14.80
CA LEU A 140 -2.95 6.08 -15.40
C LEU A 140 -4.32 6.79 -15.27
N ASN A 141 -4.41 7.89 -14.51
CA ASN A 141 -5.57 8.76 -14.49
C ASN A 141 -5.62 9.69 -15.72
N ASP A 142 -4.49 9.92 -16.40
CA ASP A 142 -4.42 10.47 -17.75
C ASP A 142 -4.50 9.29 -18.74
N GLU A 143 -5.72 8.80 -18.95
CA GLU A 143 -5.95 7.57 -19.72
C GLU A 143 -5.39 7.65 -21.13
N ALA A 144 -5.52 8.79 -21.81
CA ALA A 144 -5.10 8.93 -23.22
C ALA A 144 -3.58 8.79 -23.37
N ALA A 145 -2.81 9.52 -22.54
CA ALA A 145 -1.35 9.48 -22.58
C ALA A 145 -0.81 8.10 -22.15
N ALA A 146 -1.36 7.54 -21.05
CA ALA A 146 -0.94 6.25 -20.54
C ALA A 146 -1.28 5.11 -21.51
N GLN A 147 -2.49 5.08 -22.08
CA GLN A 147 -2.89 4.07 -23.06
C GLN A 147 -2.03 4.12 -24.32
N SER A 148 -1.78 5.32 -24.87
CA SER A 148 -0.90 5.50 -26.02
C SER A 148 0.50 4.91 -25.77
N MET A 149 1.06 5.11 -24.57
CA MET A 149 2.37 4.56 -24.22
C MET A 149 2.31 3.03 -24.05
N ILE A 150 1.28 2.50 -23.39
CA ILE A 150 1.07 1.06 -23.23
C ILE A 150 0.97 0.36 -24.60
N GLU A 151 0.23 0.93 -25.55
CA GLU A 151 0.11 0.35 -26.90
C GLU A 151 1.47 0.28 -27.63
N LYS A 152 2.36 1.26 -27.43
CA LYS A 152 3.73 1.23 -28.00
C LYS A 152 4.60 0.15 -27.33
N MET A 153 4.34 -0.19 -26.06
CA MET A 153 5.08 -1.23 -25.36
C MET A 153 4.66 -2.65 -25.74
N LYS A 154 3.39 -2.87 -26.07
CA LYS A 154 2.84 -4.20 -26.38
C LYS A 154 3.66 -5.01 -27.38
N PRO A 155 4.04 -4.47 -28.56
CA PRO A 155 4.85 -5.22 -29.52
C PRO A 155 6.24 -5.57 -29.01
N LEU A 156 6.81 -4.77 -28.09
CA LEU A 156 8.15 -4.99 -27.51
C LEU A 156 8.17 -6.07 -26.41
N LEU A 157 6.99 -6.37 -25.83
CA LEU A 157 6.81 -7.36 -24.79
C LEU A 157 6.04 -8.61 -25.26
N LYS A 158 5.58 -8.63 -26.53
CA LYS A 158 4.76 -9.72 -27.04
C LYS A 158 5.43 -11.08 -26.91
N GLY A 159 4.73 -12.02 -26.27
CA GLY A 159 5.19 -13.39 -26.07
C GLY A 159 6.24 -13.56 -24.97
N THR A 160 6.58 -12.51 -24.22
CA THR A 160 7.47 -12.63 -23.05
C THR A 160 6.73 -13.19 -21.84
N ILE A 161 7.45 -13.88 -20.97
CA ILE A 161 6.97 -14.34 -19.66
C ILE A 161 7.31 -13.26 -18.64
N VAL A 162 6.29 -12.67 -18.00
CA VAL A 162 6.46 -11.60 -17.00
C VAL A 162 6.12 -12.12 -15.61
N GLY A 163 7.11 -12.15 -14.72
CA GLY A 163 6.92 -12.47 -13.31
C GLY A 163 6.33 -11.29 -12.53
N VAL A 164 5.37 -11.59 -11.66
CA VAL A 164 4.70 -10.61 -10.80
C VAL A 164 4.22 -11.26 -9.51
N GLN A 165 4.20 -10.51 -8.40
CA GLN A 165 3.61 -11.01 -7.17
C GLN A 165 2.08 -11.05 -7.28
N ALA A 166 1.49 -12.17 -6.88
CA ALA A 166 0.06 -12.43 -6.88
C ALA A 166 -0.72 -11.50 -5.93
N ALA A 167 -1.99 -11.27 -6.18
CA ALA A 167 -2.90 -10.45 -5.38
C ALA A 167 -2.45 -8.98 -5.20
N THR A 168 -1.58 -8.48 -6.07
CA THR A 168 -1.08 -7.10 -6.06
C THR A 168 -1.74 -6.22 -7.13
N THR A 169 -1.56 -4.91 -7.01
CA THR A 169 -1.92 -3.95 -8.06
C THR A 169 -1.04 -4.08 -9.29
N ASN A 170 0.20 -4.56 -9.14
CA ASN A 170 1.10 -4.88 -10.26
C ASN A 170 0.53 -6.01 -11.12
N GLN A 171 0.02 -7.07 -10.49
CA GLN A 171 -0.69 -8.13 -11.20
C GLN A 171 -1.95 -7.60 -11.91
N GLN A 172 -2.73 -6.74 -11.24
CA GLN A 172 -3.93 -6.15 -11.84
C GLN A 172 -3.59 -5.27 -13.05
N PHE A 173 -2.47 -4.54 -13.01
CA PHE A 173 -1.98 -3.76 -14.14
C PHE A 173 -1.66 -4.64 -15.33
N LEU A 174 -0.89 -5.72 -15.13
CA LEU A 174 -0.56 -6.66 -16.22
C LEU A 174 -1.83 -7.30 -16.80
N LYS A 175 -2.74 -7.78 -15.95
CA LYS A 175 -4.02 -8.36 -16.39
C LYS A 175 -4.89 -7.35 -17.14
N LYS A 176 -4.91 -6.08 -16.73
CA LYS A 176 -5.73 -5.06 -17.39
C LYS A 176 -5.19 -4.63 -18.75
N TYR A 177 -3.87 -4.50 -18.87
CA TYR A 177 -3.28 -3.82 -20.04
C TYR A 177 -2.46 -4.74 -20.96
N PHE A 178 -2.00 -5.89 -20.45
CA PHE A 178 -1.09 -6.81 -21.19
C PHE A 178 -1.65 -8.24 -21.30
N ASP A 179 -2.90 -8.48 -20.90
CA ASP A 179 -3.55 -9.78 -21.10
C ASP A 179 -3.54 -10.16 -22.59
N GLY A 180 -3.18 -11.42 -22.89
CA GLY A 180 -3.00 -11.90 -24.26
C GLY A 180 -1.78 -11.32 -25.01
N VAL A 181 -0.98 -10.44 -24.38
CA VAL A 181 0.28 -9.90 -24.93
C VAL A 181 1.47 -10.60 -24.32
N VAL A 182 1.48 -10.74 -23.01
CA VAL A 182 2.53 -11.42 -22.22
C VAL A 182 1.95 -12.67 -21.53
N ASP A 183 2.80 -13.63 -21.19
CA ASP A 183 2.46 -14.71 -20.28
C ASP A 183 2.73 -14.25 -18.84
N ILE A 184 1.68 -14.07 -18.03
CA ILE A 184 1.77 -13.57 -16.67
C ILE A 184 2.03 -14.73 -15.72
N ARG A 185 3.24 -14.77 -15.14
CA ARG A 185 3.59 -15.76 -14.12
C ARG A 185 3.50 -15.17 -12.72
N GLU A 186 2.60 -15.74 -11.93
CA GLU A 186 2.28 -15.26 -10.59
C GLU A 186 3.12 -15.99 -9.54
N TYR A 187 3.63 -15.25 -8.55
CA TYR A 187 4.44 -15.74 -7.45
C TYR A 187 3.85 -15.32 -6.11
N LYS A 188 4.08 -16.10 -5.06
CA LYS A 188 3.65 -15.74 -3.71
C LYS A 188 4.45 -14.54 -3.19
N THR A 189 5.75 -14.50 -3.43
CA THR A 189 6.67 -13.45 -3.00
C THR A 189 7.48 -12.88 -4.15
N THR A 190 8.03 -11.67 -3.98
CA THR A 190 8.96 -11.10 -4.97
C THR A 190 10.30 -11.83 -5.00
N GLN A 191 10.72 -12.45 -3.90
CA GLN A 191 11.93 -13.27 -3.88
C GLN A 191 11.85 -14.47 -4.83
N GLU A 192 10.67 -15.09 -4.94
CA GLU A 192 10.46 -16.22 -5.87
C GLU A 192 10.57 -15.78 -7.33
N HIS A 193 9.94 -14.62 -7.71
CA HIS A 193 10.09 -14.16 -9.09
C HIS A 193 11.49 -13.65 -9.41
N ASP A 194 12.22 -13.09 -8.44
CA ASP A 194 13.62 -12.71 -8.60
C ASP A 194 14.49 -13.94 -8.93
N LEU A 195 14.31 -15.05 -8.21
CA LEU A 195 15.00 -16.31 -8.49
C LEU A 195 14.67 -16.85 -9.89
N ASP A 196 13.44 -16.72 -10.35
CA ASP A 196 13.05 -17.17 -11.67
C ASP A 196 13.63 -16.28 -12.78
N LEU A 197 13.76 -14.97 -12.55
CA LEU A 197 14.45 -14.08 -13.47
C LEU A 197 15.94 -14.43 -13.58
N SER A 198 16.63 -14.60 -12.46
CA SER A 198 18.07 -14.96 -12.47
C SER A 198 18.33 -16.30 -13.13
N ALA A 199 17.39 -17.22 -13.04
CA ALA A 199 17.46 -18.54 -13.67
C ALA A 199 16.99 -18.57 -15.13
N GLY A 200 16.57 -17.42 -15.70
CA GLY A 200 16.06 -17.32 -17.06
C GLY A 200 14.72 -18.04 -17.29
N ARG A 201 13.94 -18.26 -16.23
CA ARG A 201 12.62 -18.89 -16.32
C ARG A 201 11.47 -17.89 -16.57
N VAL A 202 11.74 -16.61 -16.39
CA VAL A 202 10.94 -15.49 -16.85
C VAL A 202 11.82 -14.48 -17.59
N ASP A 203 11.24 -13.73 -18.53
CA ASP A 203 11.95 -12.77 -19.37
C ASP A 203 11.99 -11.37 -18.74
N ALA A 204 11.01 -11.07 -17.89
CA ALA A 204 10.84 -9.79 -17.26
C ALA A 204 10.18 -9.92 -15.89
N LEU A 205 10.35 -8.88 -15.05
CA LEU A 205 9.56 -8.67 -13.83
C LEU A 205 8.80 -7.35 -13.92
N PHE A 206 7.68 -7.26 -13.23
CA PHE A 206 6.94 -6.02 -13.08
C PHE A 206 6.61 -5.75 -11.61
N ALA A 207 7.21 -4.70 -11.04
CA ALA A 207 7.03 -4.28 -9.64
C ALA A 207 7.35 -2.79 -9.47
N GLN A 208 7.31 -2.31 -8.21
CA GLN A 208 7.74 -0.95 -7.89
C GLN A 208 9.21 -0.73 -8.26
N SER A 209 9.51 0.46 -8.78
CA SER A 209 10.82 0.80 -9.34
C SER A 209 11.96 0.63 -8.33
N THR A 210 11.76 1.02 -7.08
CA THR A 210 12.81 0.93 -6.05
C THR A 210 13.08 -0.51 -5.62
N ALA A 211 12.05 -1.36 -5.58
CA ALA A 211 12.21 -2.78 -5.27
C ALA A 211 13.00 -3.50 -6.39
N LEU A 212 12.62 -3.28 -7.65
CA LEU A 212 13.37 -3.81 -8.80
C LEU A 212 14.80 -3.28 -8.85
N ALA A 213 15.02 -1.98 -8.59
CA ALA A 213 16.37 -1.42 -8.55
C ALA A 213 17.25 -2.09 -7.47
N SER A 214 16.67 -2.42 -6.32
CA SER A 214 17.36 -3.17 -5.28
C SER A 214 17.70 -4.60 -5.73
N THR A 215 16.77 -5.31 -6.37
CA THR A 215 17.00 -6.63 -6.95
C THR A 215 18.14 -6.57 -7.96
N LEU A 216 18.07 -5.62 -8.91
CA LEU A 216 19.07 -5.48 -9.98
C LEU A 216 20.45 -4.98 -9.51
N SER A 217 20.56 -4.53 -8.27
CA SER A 217 21.87 -4.16 -7.69
C SER A 217 22.75 -5.36 -7.30
N LYS A 218 22.19 -6.56 -7.29
CA LYS A 218 22.91 -7.79 -6.94
C LYS A 218 23.65 -8.34 -8.16
N PRO A 219 24.83 -8.97 -7.97
CA PRO A 219 25.68 -9.43 -9.08
C PRO A 219 24.99 -10.36 -10.07
N GLU A 220 24.11 -11.24 -9.60
CA GLU A 220 23.39 -12.21 -10.43
C GLU A 220 22.41 -11.57 -11.44
N PHE A 221 22.14 -10.26 -11.30
CA PHE A 221 21.26 -9.49 -12.19
C PHE A 221 22.00 -8.51 -13.09
N GLU A 222 23.32 -8.58 -13.21
CA GLU A 222 24.12 -7.61 -13.99
C GLU A 222 23.71 -7.53 -15.48
N SER A 223 23.11 -8.61 -16.03
CA SER A 223 22.59 -8.65 -17.40
C SER A 223 21.20 -8.00 -17.56
N TYR A 224 20.57 -7.57 -16.48
CA TYR A 224 19.24 -6.98 -16.47
C TYR A 224 19.28 -5.47 -16.19
N THR A 225 18.20 -4.78 -16.52
CA THR A 225 18.03 -3.33 -16.31
C THR A 225 16.56 -2.98 -16.13
N LEU A 226 16.29 -1.86 -15.46
CA LEU A 226 14.98 -1.23 -15.57
C LEU A 226 14.81 -0.68 -16.97
N ALA A 227 13.66 -0.88 -17.59
CA ALA A 227 13.40 -0.41 -18.93
C ALA A 227 11.92 -0.06 -19.17
N GLY A 228 11.70 0.80 -20.16
CA GLY A 228 10.41 1.33 -20.48
C GLY A 228 9.95 2.42 -19.50
N PRO A 229 8.73 2.93 -19.69
CA PRO A 229 8.13 3.91 -18.81
C PRO A 229 7.75 3.31 -17.46
N SER A 230 7.56 4.19 -16.48
CA SER A 230 7.01 3.84 -15.18
C SER A 230 5.59 4.39 -15.01
N PHE A 231 4.76 3.70 -14.22
CA PHE A 231 3.34 3.97 -14.07
C PHE A 231 2.93 4.20 -12.63
N LEU A 232 2.00 5.13 -12.43
CA LEU A 232 1.38 5.45 -11.15
C LEU A 232 -0.10 5.82 -11.35
N GLY A 233 -0.86 5.99 -10.28
CA GLY A 233 -2.29 6.31 -10.37
C GLY A 233 -3.15 5.14 -10.92
N GLY A 234 -4.42 5.39 -11.25
CA GLY A 234 -5.32 4.36 -11.74
C GLY A 234 -5.38 3.13 -10.84
N VAL A 235 -5.01 1.96 -11.37
CA VAL A 235 -4.98 0.70 -10.60
C VAL A 235 -3.98 0.71 -9.43
N PHE A 236 -2.96 1.57 -9.46
CA PHE A 236 -2.02 1.77 -8.36
C PHE A 236 -2.55 2.73 -7.29
N GLY A 237 -3.69 3.38 -7.51
CA GLY A 237 -4.32 4.27 -6.54
C GLY A 237 -3.50 5.53 -6.26
N ARG A 238 -3.42 5.91 -4.96
CA ARG A 238 -2.97 7.24 -4.52
C ARG A 238 -1.61 7.23 -3.80
N GLY A 239 -0.80 6.19 -3.99
CA GLY A 239 0.45 5.97 -3.27
C GLY A 239 0.30 4.90 -2.19
N THR A 240 1.34 4.74 -1.37
CA THR A 240 1.45 3.73 -0.32
C THR A 240 1.07 4.32 1.04
N GLY A 241 0.21 3.65 1.80
CA GLY A 241 -0.26 4.12 3.10
C GLY A 241 -0.37 3.01 4.14
N ALA A 242 -0.46 3.38 5.42
CA ALA A 242 -0.74 2.42 6.48
C ALA A 242 -2.21 1.99 6.44
N GLY A 243 -2.46 0.68 6.35
CA GLY A 243 -3.80 0.09 6.39
C GLY A 243 -4.31 0.00 7.84
N ILE A 244 -5.54 0.43 8.10
CA ILE A 244 -6.14 0.50 9.43
C ILE A 244 -7.60 0.06 9.35
N ARG A 245 -8.12 -0.61 10.39
CA ARG A 245 -9.54 -1.01 10.41
C ARG A 245 -10.46 0.22 10.26
N LYS A 246 -11.61 0.01 9.67
CA LYS A 246 -12.65 1.05 9.52
C LYS A 246 -13.11 1.64 10.85
N SER A 247 -13.13 0.83 11.91
CA SER A 247 -13.51 1.22 13.26
C SER A 247 -12.49 2.13 13.95
N ASP A 248 -11.21 2.04 13.60
CA ASP A 248 -10.12 2.58 14.40
C ASP A 248 -9.75 4.01 13.99
N VAL A 249 -10.75 4.90 14.03
CA VAL A 249 -10.64 6.29 13.56
C VAL A 249 -9.61 7.10 14.36
N ALA A 250 -9.50 6.85 15.68
CA ALA A 250 -8.49 7.52 16.50
C ALA A 250 -7.07 7.14 16.07
N LEU A 251 -6.81 5.84 15.82
CA LEU A 251 -5.52 5.36 15.34
C LEU A 251 -5.19 5.92 13.94
N LEU A 252 -6.19 5.98 13.05
CA LEU A 252 -6.04 6.60 11.73
C LEU A 252 -5.58 8.06 11.84
N GLY A 253 -6.19 8.84 12.73
CA GLY A 253 -5.80 10.23 13.00
C GLY A 253 -4.34 10.32 13.48
N MET A 254 -3.95 9.46 14.42
CA MET A 254 -2.57 9.43 14.94
C MET A 254 -1.55 9.14 13.83
N PHE A 255 -1.80 8.16 12.95
CA PHE A 255 -0.93 7.89 11.80
C PHE A 255 -0.87 9.07 10.83
N ASN A 256 -2.00 9.70 10.54
CA ASN A 256 -2.04 10.86 9.63
C ASN A 256 -1.19 12.03 10.15
N ASP A 257 -1.30 12.34 11.45
CA ASP A 257 -0.53 13.41 12.09
C ASP A 257 0.97 13.09 12.12
N ALA A 258 1.32 11.85 12.48
CA ALA A 258 2.71 11.39 12.54
C ALA A 258 3.37 11.39 11.16
N ILE A 259 2.67 10.90 10.11
CA ILE A 259 3.17 10.92 8.74
C ILE A 259 3.32 12.35 8.23
N ALA A 260 2.33 13.24 8.51
CA ALA A 260 2.45 14.65 8.15
C ALA A 260 3.71 15.30 8.74
N ALA A 261 3.97 15.05 10.02
CA ALA A 261 5.15 15.56 10.69
C ALA A 261 6.46 14.98 10.10
N ALA A 262 6.48 13.65 9.79
CA ALA A 262 7.63 12.99 9.20
C ALA A 262 7.91 13.41 7.74
N ILE A 263 6.90 13.85 7.00
CA ILE A 263 7.06 14.51 5.69
C ILE A 263 7.67 15.90 5.90
N ALA A 264 7.09 16.69 6.81
CA ALA A 264 7.45 18.10 7.00
C ALA A 264 8.89 18.29 7.49
N ASP A 265 9.41 17.41 8.35
CA ASP A 265 10.77 17.48 8.87
C ASP A 265 11.81 16.71 8.05
N GLY A 266 11.39 16.07 6.93
CA GLY A 266 12.27 15.35 6.01
C GLY A 266 12.68 13.94 6.47
N THR A 267 12.09 13.40 7.52
CA THR A 267 12.39 12.05 8.00
C THR A 267 12.09 10.99 6.94
N ILE A 268 10.93 11.08 6.27
CA ILE A 268 10.57 10.13 5.20
C ILE A 268 11.60 10.20 4.06
N LYS A 269 12.00 11.40 3.64
CA LYS A 269 13.03 11.57 2.62
C LYS A 269 14.36 10.94 3.05
N THR A 270 14.79 11.20 4.27
CA THR A 270 16.04 10.63 4.81
C THR A 270 16.03 9.11 4.81
N LEU A 271 14.93 8.51 5.30
CA LEU A 271 14.76 7.05 5.34
C LEU A 271 14.65 6.45 3.93
N SER A 272 13.94 7.11 3.01
CA SER A 272 13.82 6.62 1.64
C SER A 272 15.16 6.64 0.89
N LEU A 273 15.96 7.69 1.05
CA LEU A 273 17.30 7.74 0.49
C LEU A 273 18.25 6.70 1.12
N LYS A 274 18.11 6.43 2.43
CA LYS A 274 18.88 5.40 3.12
C LYS A 274 18.62 4.02 2.53
N TRP A 275 17.35 3.64 2.42
CA TRP A 275 16.93 2.28 2.09
C TRP A 275 16.66 2.06 0.60
N LEU A 276 15.89 2.97 -0.02
CA LEU A 276 15.37 2.82 -1.37
C LEU A 276 16.29 3.47 -2.43
N LYS A 277 17.29 4.24 -2.00
CA LYS A 277 18.20 5.02 -2.86
C LYS A 277 17.47 6.03 -3.77
N ALA A 278 16.23 6.33 -3.47
CA ALA A 278 15.37 7.27 -4.19
C ALA A 278 14.50 8.04 -3.19
N ASP A 279 14.13 9.25 -3.53
CA ASP A 279 13.17 10.04 -2.76
C ASP A 279 11.75 9.67 -3.21
N VAL A 280 11.03 8.95 -2.35
CA VAL A 280 9.63 8.54 -2.57
C VAL A 280 8.65 9.38 -1.75
N THR A 281 9.10 10.50 -1.17
CA THR A 281 8.26 11.38 -0.35
C THR A 281 7.05 11.86 -1.15
N PRO A 282 5.83 11.72 -0.64
CA PRO A 282 4.66 12.32 -1.28
C PRO A 282 4.76 13.84 -1.29
N PRO A 283 4.16 14.53 -2.29
CA PRO A 283 4.00 15.97 -2.21
C PRO A 283 3.18 16.34 -0.97
N SER A 284 3.53 17.46 -0.35
CA SER A 284 2.90 18.02 0.86
C SER A 284 1.47 18.50 0.60
#